data_b9af80799960b27fdbea06d86ce3e7de
#
_entry.id   b9af80799960b27fdbea06d86ce3e7de
#
_cell.length_a   1.000
_cell.length_b   1.000
_cell.length_c   1.000
_cell.angle_alpha   90.00
_cell.angle_beta   90.00
_cell.angle_gamma   90.00
#
_symmetry.space_group_name_H-M   'P 1'
#
loop_
_entity.id
_entity.type
_entity.pdbx_description
1 polymer ?
#
loop_
_entity_poly.entity_id
_entity_poly.type
_entity_poly.pdbx_seq_one_letter_code
_entity_poly.pdbx_strand_id
1 'polypeptide(L)'
;MPSVVTCRLWTLPGAPEGLATRYPLNFTADPQPPYLVPHSKEPIRLLYRDEHLLIVDKPTLLLSVPGRHPLNHDCLLNRLDRQYPGVSAVHRLDLDTSGVMVVPRTRAALSGLARQFQSRQINKIYVARVAGCLLPDTGEITLPLTRDWPNRPKQKVCFTSGKSAVTRWRVVAREDQSTVVELFPITGRSHQLRIHLKEIGHPILGCDFYAPEEVLNASPRLLLHATSIAFHHPISGHKLTAHSPPRCIYAGA
;
A
#
# COMPACT_ATOMS: atom_id res chain seq x y z
N MET A 1 -34.88 -10.33 -19.74
CA MET A 1 -35.73 -9.76 -18.67
C MET A 1 -35.19 -10.34 -17.36
N PRO A 2 -34.65 -9.57 -16.42
CA PRO A 2 -34.18 -10.10 -15.15
C PRO A 2 -35.36 -10.25 -14.18
N SER A 3 -35.47 -11.43 -13.60
CA SER A 3 -36.50 -11.81 -12.62
C SER A 3 -36.28 -11.07 -11.30
N VAL A 4 -37.29 -10.38 -10.86
CA VAL A 4 -37.35 -9.71 -9.56
C VAL A 4 -37.62 -10.76 -8.49
N VAL A 5 -36.67 -10.98 -7.60
CA VAL A 5 -36.85 -11.82 -6.39
C VAL A 5 -37.46 -10.94 -5.31
N THR A 6 -38.74 -11.16 -5.00
CA THR A 6 -39.44 -10.52 -3.89
C THR A 6 -39.00 -11.17 -2.57
N CYS A 7 -38.33 -10.41 -1.72
CA CYS A 7 -37.98 -10.83 -0.37
C CYS A 7 -39.15 -10.57 0.58
N ARG A 8 -39.66 -11.63 1.24
CA ARG A 8 -40.71 -11.52 2.27
C ARG A 8 -40.15 -10.85 3.53
N LEU A 9 -40.84 -9.82 3.98
CA LEU A 9 -40.55 -9.15 5.26
C LEU A 9 -40.87 -10.10 6.43
N TRP A 10 -39.89 -10.31 7.30
CA TRP A 10 -40.12 -10.88 8.64
C TRP A 10 -40.50 -9.74 9.59
N THR A 11 -41.75 -9.79 10.07
CA THR A 11 -42.21 -8.88 11.14
C THR A 11 -41.93 -9.54 12.50
N LEU A 12 -41.18 -8.85 13.34
CA LEU A 12 -41.04 -9.21 14.76
C LEU A 12 -42.34 -8.83 15.49
N PRO A 13 -42.92 -9.68 16.35
CA PRO A 13 -44.12 -9.34 17.13
C PRO A 13 -43.73 -8.30 18.17
N GLY A 14 -44.44 -7.13 18.14
CA GLY A 14 -44.32 -6.09 19.14
C GLY A 14 -43.81 -4.72 18.69
N ALA A 15 -43.59 -4.47 17.41
CA ALA A 15 -43.26 -3.14 16.89
C ALA A 15 -44.50 -2.27 16.67
N PRO A 16 -44.51 -0.98 17.07
CA PRO A 16 -45.64 -0.09 16.83
C PRO A 16 -45.78 0.17 15.34
N GLU A 17 -47.02 0.09 14.85
CA GLU A 17 -47.39 0.46 13.47
C GLU A 17 -47.07 1.94 13.22
N GLY A 18 -46.20 2.23 12.26
CA GLY A 18 -46.03 3.60 11.78
C GLY A 18 -44.69 4.05 11.27
N LEU A 19 -43.63 3.22 11.33
CA LEU A 19 -42.32 3.59 10.76
C LEU A 19 -41.99 2.74 9.51
N ALA A 20 -42.65 3.09 8.39
CA ALA A 20 -42.18 2.62 7.08
C ALA A 20 -40.82 3.30 6.78
N THR A 21 -39.73 2.57 6.89
CA THR A 21 -38.40 3.04 6.51
C THR A 21 -38.38 3.37 5.02
N ARG A 22 -38.19 4.64 4.69
CA ARG A 22 -38.16 5.21 3.33
C ARG A 22 -36.87 4.94 2.55
N TYR A 23 -36.14 3.89 2.86
CA TYR A 23 -34.91 3.57 2.13
C TYR A 23 -35.01 2.15 1.56
N PRO A 24 -35.17 2.00 0.22
CA PRO A 24 -34.97 0.68 -0.38
C PRO A 24 -33.51 0.28 -0.22
N LEU A 25 -33.25 -0.75 0.60
CA LEU A 25 -31.95 -1.41 0.65
C LEU A 25 -31.78 -2.20 -0.66
N ASN A 26 -31.35 -1.55 -1.72
CA ASN A 26 -30.87 -2.22 -2.91
C ASN A 26 -29.49 -2.82 -2.61
N PHE A 27 -29.46 -3.99 -1.98
CA PHE A 27 -28.31 -4.87 -2.00
C PHE A 27 -28.28 -5.57 -3.37
N THR A 28 -27.69 -4.91 -4.37
CA THR A 28 -27.19 -5.64 -5.53
C THR A 28 -25.97 -6.41 -5.03
N ALA A 29 -26.12 -7.72 -4.89
CA ALA A 29 -24.98 -8.61 -4.70
C ALA A 29 -24.01 -8.35 -5.84
N ASP A 30 -22.79 -7.95 -5.52
CA ASP A 30 -21.73 -7.78 -6.50
C ASP A 30 -21.34 -9.17 -7.01
N PRO A 31 -21.65 -9.54 -8.26
CA PRO A 31 -21.45 -10.90 -8.76
C PRO A 31 -19.99 -11.20 -9.15
N GLN A 32 -19.07 -10.28 -8.88
CA GLN A 32 -17.67 -10.50 -9.22
C GLN A 32 -17.03 -11.48 -8.23
N PRO A 33 -16.35 -12.53 -8.73
CA PRO A 33 -15.63 -13.45 -7.87
C PRO A 33 -14.58 -12.67 -7.06
N PRO A 34 -14.33 -13.07 -5.80
CA PRO A 34 -13.37 -12.38 -4.95
C PRO A 34 -11.99 -12.39 -5.61
N TYR A 35 -11.33 -11.23 -5.66
CA TYR A 35 -9.95 -11.15 -6.12
C TYR A 35 -9.06 -11.96 -5.18
N LEU A 36 -8.49 -13.05 -5.70
CA LEU A 36 -7.53 -13.88 -4.97
C LEU A 36 -6.11 -13.41 -5.32
N VAL A 37 -5.34 -13.08 -4.28
CA VAL A 37 -3.96 -12.65 -4.48
C VAL A 37 -3.05 -13.84 -4.79
N PRO A 38 -2.05 -13.69 -5.69
CA PRO A 38 -1.03 -14.69 -5.91
C PRO A 38 -0.25 -14.99 -4.63
N HIS A 39 0.10 -16.26 -4.42
CA HIS A 39 0.96 -16.63 -3.28
C HIS A 39 2.43 -16.34 -3.58
N SER A 40 3.04 -15.42 -2.85
CA SER A 40 4.48 -15.23 -2.88
C SER A 40 5.19 -16.41 -2.21
N LYS A 41 6.13 -17.04 -2.95
CA LYS A 41 7.01 -18.09 -2.41
C LYS A 41 8.31 -17.53 -1.84
N GLU A 42 8.60 -16.26 -2.07
CA GLU A 42 9.82 -15.62 -1.58
C GLU A 42 9.82 -15.52 -0.05
N PRO A 43 10.97 -15.80 0.61
CA PRO A 43 11.09 -15.69 2.05
C PRO A 43 11.09 -14.20 2.49
N ILE A 44 10.53 -13.97 3.68
CA ILE A 44 10.67 -12.68 4.36
C ILE A 44 12.09 -12.63 4.94
N ARG A 45 12.87 -11.60 4.60
CA ARG A 45 14.19 -11.39 5.19
C ARG A 45 14.09 -10.53 6.43
N LEU A 46 14.68 -10.99 7.52
CA LEU A 46 14.80 -10.23 8.77
C LEU A 46 16.02 -9.31 8.66
N LEU A 47 15.83 -8.00 8.83
CA LEU A 47 16.89 -6.98 8.80
C LEU A 47 17.31 -6.57 10.21
N TYR A 48 16.37 -6.54 11.16
CA TYR A 48 16.62 -6.23 12.57
C TYR A 48 15.57 -6.91 13.45
N ARG A 49 15.98 -7.26 14.69
CA ARG A 49 15.10 -7.85 15.68
C ARG A 49 15.53 -7.48 17.09
N ASP A 50 14.55 -7.11 17.93
CA ASP A 50 14.66 -7.08 19.39
C ASP A 50 13.38 -7.58 20.06
N GLU A 51 13.21 -7.30 21.35
CA GLU A 51 12.01 -7.67 22.12
C GLU A 51 10.76 -6.89 21.70
N HIS A 52 10.93 -5.70 21.12
CA HIS A 52 9.87 -4.73 20.89
C HIS A 52 9.43 -4.61 19.43
N LEU A 53 10.32 -4.87 18.48
CA LEU A 53 10.01 -4.74 17.06
C LEU A 53 10.88 -5.64 16.16
N LEU A 54 10.39 -5.83 14.94
CA LEU A 54 11.14 -6.39 13.82
C LEU A 54 11.25 -5.32 12.73
N ILE A 55 12.35 -5.35 11.97
CA ILE A 55 12.44 -4.70 10.68
C ILE A 55 12.68 -5.80 9.65
N VAL A 56 11.83 -5.84 8.64
CA VAL A 56 11.83 -6.91 7.63
C VAL A 56 11.87 -6.33 6.24
N ASP A 57 12.35 -7.13 5.30
CA ASP A 57 12.22 -6.90 3.88
C ASP A 57 11.08 -7.76 3.34
N LYS A 58 9.97 -7.10 3.00
CA LYS A 58 8.78 -7.76 2.45
C LYS A 58 9.00 -8.08 0.98
N PRO A 59 8.82 -9.31 0.53
CA PRO A 59 8.84 -9.63 -0.89
C PRO A 59 7.65 -8.98 -1.63
N THR A 60 7.74 -8.90 -2.96
CA THR A 60 6.59 -8.59 -3.81
C THR A 60 5.52 -9.68 -3.73
N LEU A 61 4.30 -9.39 -4.17
CA LEU A 61 3.17 -10.33 -4.20
C LEU A 61 2.83 -10.96 -2.84
N LEU A 62 3.17 -10.27 -1.75
CA LEU A 62 2.78 -10.64 -0.39
C LEU A 62 1.98 -9.52 0.25
N LEU A 63 0.78 -9.81 0.73
CA LEU A 63 -0.01 -8.85 1.52
C LEU A 63 0.75 -8.48 2.80
N SER A 64 0.66 -7.23 3.23
CA SER A 64 1.21 -6.79 4.52
C SER A 64 0.36 -7.27 5.69
N VAL A 65 -0.96 -7.27 5.53
CA VAL A 65 -1.98 -7.66 6.51
C VAL A 65 -3.00 -8.58 5.87
N PRO A 66 -3.78 -9.38 6.63
CA PRO A 66 -4.78 -10.27 6.06
C PRO A 66 -5.79 -9.53 5.17
N GLY A 67 -6.08 -10.10 4.03
CA GLY A 67 -7.17 -9.65 3.16
C GLY A 67 -8.54 -9.96 3.77
N ARG A 68 -9.60 -9.39 3.19
CA ARG A 68 -10.98 -9.63 3.65
C ARG A 68 -11.45 -11.06 3.40
N HIS A 69 -11.07 -11.62 2.26
CA HIS A 69 -11.45 -12.98 1.90
C HIS A 69 -10.56 -13.99 2.64
N PRO A 70 -11.08 -15.09 3.20
CA PRO A 70 -10.29 -16.08 3.94
C PRO A 70 -9.08 -16.64 3.17
N LEU A 71 -9.21 -16.85 1.85
CA LEU A 71 -8.11 -17.30 0.99
C LEU A 71 -6.99 -16.26 0.83
N ASN A 72 -7.21 -15.00 1.21
CA ASN A 72 -6.22 -13.92 1.22
C ASN A 72 -5.64 -13.67 2.62
N HIS A 73 -5.65 -14.67 3.50
CA HIS A 73 -5.08 -14.55 4.85
C HIS A 73 -3.57 -14.78 4.89
N ASP A 74 -2.98 -15.36 3.83
CA ASP A 74 -1.51 -15.44 3.73
C ASP A 74 -0.94 -14.03 3.54
N CYS A 75 -0.23 -13.55 4.55
CA CYS A 75 0.33 -12.20 4.59
C CYS A 75 1.58 -12.14 5.46
N LEU A 76 2.29 -11.02 5.35
CA LEU A 76 3.51 -10.77 6.13
C LEU A 76 3.28 -10.99 7.63
N LEU A 77 2.23 -10.38 8.20
CA LEU A 77 1.96 -10.50 9.64
C LEU A 77 1.70 -11.95 10.06
N ASN A 78 0.84 -12.68 9.35
CA ASN A 78 0.51 -14.06 9.71
C ASN A 78 1.72 -14.99 9.55
N ARG A 79 2.60 -14.73 8.56
CA ARG A 79 3.86 -15.49 8.43
C ARG A 79 4.82 -15.19 9.57
N LEU A 80 4.93 -13.92 9.98
CA LEU A 80 5.80 -13.51 11.09
C LEU A 80 5.27 -13.97 12.44
N ASP A 81 3.95 -13.93 12.66
CA ASP A 81 3.33 -14.28 13.94
C ASP A 81 3.57 -15.75 14.33
N ARG A 82 3.74 -16.65 13.34
CA ARG A 82 4.12 -18.06 13.59
C ARG A 82 5.48 -18.19 14.29
N GLN A 83 6.41 -17.26 14.03
CA GLN A 83 7.77 -17.26 14.57
C GLN A 83 7.95 -16.24 15.71
N TYR A 84 7.18 -15.16 15.67
CA TYR A 84 7.26 -14.01 16.57
C TYR A 84 5.87 -13.62 17.04
N PRO A 85 5.24 -14.36 17.96
CA PRO A 85 3.88 -14.10 18.41
C PRO A 85 3.67 -12.68 18.91
N GLY A 86 2.49 -12.10 18.58
CA GLY A 86 2.08 -10.77 19.02
C GLY A 86 2.47 -9.63 18.07
N VAL A 87 3.00 -9.92 16.88
CA VAL A 87 3.30 -8.88 15.89
C VAL A 87 2.05 -8.13 15.43
N SER A 88 2.21 -6.85 15.14
CA SER A 88 1.12 -5.96 14.75
C SER A 88 1.52 -5.06 13.57
N ALA A 89 0.54 -4.53 12.82
CA ALA A 89 0.81 -3.57 11.75
C ALA A 89 0.73 -2.13 12.28
N VAL A 90 1.78 -1.34 12.06
CA VAL A 90 1.77 0.11 12.26
C VAL A 90 1.71 0.87 10.93
N HIS A 91 2.17 0.27 9.87
CA HIS A 91 2.05 0.71 8.48
C HIS A 91 1.97 -0.48 7.54
N ARG A 92 1.79 -0.22 6.26
CA ARG A 92 1.73 -1.29 5.26
C ARG A 92 2.37 -0.85 3.95
N LEU A 93 2.88 -1.81 3.20
CA LEU A 93 3.16 -1.72 1.76
C LEU A 93 2.03 -2.38 0.98
N ASP A 94 1.83 -1.96 -0.26
CA ASP A 94 0.88 -2.61 -1.17
C ASP A 94 1.35 -4.04 -1.51
N LEU A 95 0.46 -4.86 -2.06
CA LEU A 95 0.73 -6.24 -2.46
C LEU A 95 2.02 -6.35 -3.28
N ASP A 96 2.11 -5.54 -4.34
CA ASP A 96 3.18 -5.58 -5.34
C ASP A 96 4.45 -4.82 -4.93
N THR A 97 4.34 -3.94 -3.92
CA THR A 97 5.48 -3.18 -3.40
C THR A 97 6.33 -4.05 -2.50
N SER A 98 7.61 -4.16 -2.80
CA SER A 98 8.60 -4.85 -1.94
C SER A 98 9.36 -3.86 -1.05
N GLY A 99 10.12 -4.38 -0.06
CA GLY A 99 11.08 -3.60 0.71
C GLY A 99 10.78 -3.48 2.19
N VAL A 100 11.43 -2.51 2.83
CA VAL A 100 11.53 -2.40 4.29
C VAL A 100 10.19 -2.09 4.95
N MET A 101 9.85 -2.88 5.98
CA MET A 101 8.72 -2.64 6.87
C MET A 101 9.14 -2.78 8.33
N VAL A 102 8.60 -1.90 9.19
CA VAL A 102 8.72 -2.00 10.66
C VAL A 102 7.47 -2.67 11.22
N VAL A 103 7.67 -3.68 12.04
CA VAL A 103 6.61 -4.53 12.61
C VAL A 103 6.76 -4.55 14.13
N PRO A 104 5.94 -3.82 14.90
CA PRO A 104 5.99 -3.86 16.35
C PRO A 104 5.52 -5.22 16.90
N ARG A 105 6.17 -5.66 17.98
CA ARG A 105 5.89 -6.89 18.72
C ARG A 105 5.18 -6.64 20.05
N THR A 106 5.26 -5.42 20.57
CA THR A 106 4.63 -5.03 21.85
C THR A 106 3.67 -3.87 21.66
N ARG A 107 2.68 -3.77 22.52
CA ARG A 107 1.70 -2.67 22.52
C ARG A 107 2.35 -1.30 22.72
N ALA A 108 3.39 -1.23 23.54
CA ALA A 108 4.15 0.00 23.77
C ALA A 108 4.88 0.44 22.49
N ALA A 109 5.52 -0.50 21.78
CA ALA A 109 6.18 -0.22 20.50
C ALA A 109 5.18 0.18 19.42
N LEU A 110 4.02 -0.48 19.34
CA LEU A 110 2.95 -0.11 18.41
C LEU A 110 2.50 1.34 18.64
N SER A 111 2.21 1.71 19.88
CA SER A 111 1.79 3.08 20.24
C SER A 111 2.86 4.12 19.97
N GLY A 112 4.12 3.84 20.30
CA GLY A 112 5.25 4.73 20.05
C GLY A 112 5.50 4.97 18.56
N LEU A 113 5.51 3.90 17.76
CA LEU A 113 5.66 4.00 16.31
C LEU A 113 4.46 4.70 15.66
N ALA A 114 3.24 4.42 16.09
CA ALA A 114 2.03 5.07 15.57
C ALA A 114 2.10 6.59 15.75
N ARG A 115 2.55 7.09 16.91
CA ARG A 115 2.79 8.53 17.14
C ARG A 115 3.81 9.11 16.16
N GLN A 116 4.95 8.42 15.93
CA GLN A 116 5.96 8.88 14.99
C GLN A 116 5.44 8.91 13.53
N PHE A 117 4.61 7.93 13.12
CA PHE A 117 3.95 7.98 11.80
C PHE A 117 2.97 9.16 11.71
N GLN A 118 2.15 9.40 12.73
CA GLN A 118 1.18 10.50 12.77
C GLN A 118 1.86 11.86 12.74
N SER A 119 2.96 12.04 13.49
CA SER A 119 3.75 13.27 13.55
C SER A 119 4.76 13.41 12.40
N ARG A 120 4.79 12.47 11.44
CA ARG A 120 5.68 12.47 10.26
C ARG A 120 7.17 12.51 10.62
N GLN A 121 7.55 11.89 11.73
CA GLN A 121 8.93 11.76 12.19
C GLN A 121 9.68 10.58 11.56
N ILE A 122 8.99 9.76 10.78
CA ILE A 122 9.59 8.60 10.11
C ILE A 122 9.99 8.99 8.69
N ASN A 123 11.28 8.90 8.40
CA ASN A 123 11.81 9.11 7.06
C ASN A 123 11.75 7.80 6.26
N LYS A 124 11.24 7.88 5.06
CA LYS A 124 11.10 6.74 4.13
C LYS A 124 11.69 7.11 2.79
N ILE A 125 12.45 6.21 2.22
CA ILE A 125 12.97 6.34 0.86
C ILE A 125 12.50 5.12 0.08
N TYR A 126 11.91 5.39 -1.08
CA TYR A 126 11.57 4.37 -2.06
C TYR A 126 12.41 4.60 -3.31
N VAL A 127 12.64 3.55 -4.06
CA VAL A 127 13.19 3.65 -5.41
C VAL A 127 12.16 3.06 -6.37
N ALA A 128 11.97 3.74 -7.50
CA ALA A 128 11.10 3.28 -8.57
C ALA A 128 11.77 3.47 -9.93
N ARG A 129 11.37 2.65 -10.90
CA ARG A 129 11.65 2.88 -12.31
C ARG A 129 10.35 3.31 -13.00
N VAL A 130 10.37 4.48 -13.61
CA VAL A 130 9.20 5.08 -14.26
C VAL A 130 9.39 5.17 -15.78
N ALA A 131 8.29 5.22 -16.51
CA ALA A 131 8.30 5.36 -17.97
C ALA A 131 8.76 6.76 -18.40
N GLY A 132 9.55 6.81 -19.46
CA GLY A 132 10.02 8.03 -20.10
C GLY A 132 11.12 8.78 -19.34
N CYS A 133 11.53 9.90 -19.91
CA CYS A 133 12.58 10.77 -19.36
C CYS A 133 11.95 11.82 -18.45
N LEU A 134 11.99 11.60 -17.11
CA LEU A 134 11.47 12.55 -16.13
C LEU A 134 12.41 13.75 -15.98
N LEU A 135 11.88 14.93 -16.21
CA LEU A 135 12.53 16.23 -16.00
C LEU A 135 11.66 17.09 -15.04
N PRO A 136 12.27 17.95 -14.20
CA PRO A 136 13.70 18.14 -13.88
C PRO A 136 14.27 17.05 -12.96
N ASP A 137 15.52 17.22 -12.45
CA ASP A 137 16.21 16.23 -11.60
C ASP A 137 15.54 16.05 -10.24
N THR A 138 14.81 17.02 -9.75
CA THR A 138 14.08 16.99 -8.47
C THR A 138 12.74 17.67 -8.61
N GLY A 139 11.80 17.30 -7.74
CA GLY A 139 10.52 17.98 -7.68
C GLY A 139 9.62 17.51 -6.54
N GLU A 140 8.41 18.05 -6.51
CA GLU A 140 7.38 17.74 -5.53
C GLU A 140 6.03 17.59 -6.20
N ILE A 141 5.28 16.56 -5.82
CA ILE A 141 3.89 16.32 -6.25
C ILE A 141 2.98 16.53 -5.05
N THR A 142 2.04 17.47 -5.19
CA THR A 142 1.07 17.80 -4.15
C THR A 142 -0.34 17.63 -4.71
N LEU A 143 -0.80 16.38 -4.78
CA LEU A 143 -2.10 16.01 -5.33
C LEU A 143 -2.94 15.25 -4.29
N PRO A 144 -4.12 15.76 -3.89
CA PRO A 144 -4.95 15.13 -2.87
C PRO A 144 -5.59 13.84 -3.39
N LEU A 145 -5.59 12.80 -2.56
CA LEU A 145 -6.04 11.47 -2.94
C LEU A 145 -7.27 11.02 -2.17
N THR A 146 -8.17 10.35 -2.86
CA THR A 146 -9.36 9.69 -2.30
C THR A 146 -9.55 8.30 -2.91
N ARG A 147 -10.40 7.48 -2.27
CA ARG A 147 -10.75 6.15 -2.80
C ARG A 147 -11.64 6.29 -4.04
N ASP A 148 -11.32 5.55 -5.08
CA ASP A 148 -12.19 5.40 -6.24
C ASP A 148 -13.19 4.27 -5.98
N TRP A 149 -14.33 4.62 -5.41
CA TRP A 149 -15.32 3.65 -4.94
C TRP A 149 -15.84 2.69 -6.02
N PRO A 150 -16.14 3.15 -7.25
CA PRO A 150 -16.55 2.26 -8.34
C PRO A 150 -15.47 1.27 -8.77
N ASN A 151 -14.20 1.68 -8.69
CA ASN A 151 -13.05 0.92 -9.21
C ASN A 151 -12.13 0.40 -8.09
N ARG A 152 -12.69 -0.01 -6.94
CA ARG A 152 -11.87 -0.56 -5.84
C ARG A 152 -11.00 -1.73 -6.30
N PRO A 153 -9.74 -1.82 -5.83
CA PRO A 153 -9.10 -1.04 -4.74
C PRO A 153 -8.45 0.28 -5.16
N LYS A 154 -8.66 0.77 -6.39
CA LYS A 154 -8.02 1.98 -6.93
C LYS A 154 -8.30 3.21 -6.06
N GLN A 155 -7.37 4.16 -6.14
CA GLN A 155 -7.49 5.51 -5.61
C GLN A 155 -7.44 6.49 -6.78
N LYS A 156 -7.86 7.74 -6.56
CA LYS A 156 -7.83 8.81 -7.56
C LYS A 156 -7.51 10.16 -6.95
N VAL A 157 -7.05 11.09 -7.78
CA VAL A 157 -6.93 12.51 -7.41
C VAL A 157 -8.32 13.12 -7.27
N CYS A 158 -8.52 13.86 -6.20
CA CYS A 158 -9.79 14.58 -5.98
C CYS A 158 -9.53 15.83 -5.14
N PHE A 159 -9.70 17.00 -5.74
CA PHE A 159 -9.45 18.27 -5.09
C PHE A 159 -10.54 18.69 -4.10
N THR A 160 -11.76 18.12 -4.22
CA THR A 160 -12.89 18.46 -3.35
C THR A 160 -12.95 17.64 -2.06
N SER A 161 -12.61 16.35 -2.11
CA SER A 161 -12.74 15.42 -0.98
C SER A 161 -11.46 14.60 -0.70
N GLY A 162 -10.42 14.82 -1.48
CA GLY A 162 -9.15 14.12 -1.35
C GLY A 162 -8.38 14.54 -0.10
N LYS A 163 -7.72 13.59 0.53
CA LYS A 163 -6.79 13.86 1.64
C LYS A 163 -5.46 14.33 1.08
N SER A 164 -4.91 15.41 1.64
CA SER A 164 -3.59 15.93 1.25
C SER A 164 -2.54 14.81 1.17
N ALA A 165 -1.82 14.77 0.07
CA ALA A 165 -0.73 13.85 -0.17
C ALA A 165 0.42 14.59 -0.85
N VAL A 166 1.65 14.35 -0.36
CA VAL A 166 2.88 15.03 -0.82
C VAL A 166 3.97 14.00 -1.02
N THR A 167 4.59 14.01 -2.20
CA THR A 167 5.73 13.17 -2.57
C THR A 167 6.81 14.03 -3.19
N ARG A 168 8.03 13.99 -2.65
CA ARG A 168 9.21 14.55 -3.30
C ARG A 168 9.94 13.45 -4.07
N TRP A 169 10.62 13.84 -5.14
CA TRP A 169 11.47 12.93 -5.89
C TRP A 169 12.83 13.52 -6.23
N ARG A 170 13.76 12.63 -6.52
CA ARG A 170 15.07 12.93 -7.10
C ARG A 170 15.39 11.89 -8.17
N VAL A 171 15.81 12.33 -9.33
CA VAL A 171 16.31 11.44 -10.39
C VAL A 171 17.65 10.85 -9.98
N VAL A 172 17.79 9.54 -10.14
CA VAL A 172 19.03 8.79 -9.89
C VAL A 172 19.76 8.52 -11.21
N ALA A 173 19.01 8.05 -12.20
CA ALA A 173 19.53 7.75 -13.53
C ALA A 173 18.42 7.89 -14.58
N ARG A 174 18.80 8.24 -15.80
CA ARG A 174 17.94 8.24 -17.00
C ARG A 174 18.48 7.25 -18.00
N GLU A 175 17.58 6.49 -18.56
CA GLU A 175 17.81 5.57 -19.66
C GLU A 175 16.91 5.99 -20.82
N ASP A 176 17.08 5.39 -22.01
CA ASP A 176 16.38 5.85 -23.24
C ASP A 176 14.84 5.96 -23.05
N GLN A 177 14.22 5.01 -22.39
CA GLN A 177 12.76 4.94 -22.23
C GLN A 177 12.29 4.89 -20.77
N SER A 178 13.19 5.05 -19.81
CA SER A 178 12.86 5.00 -18.40
C SER A 178 13.75 5.89 -17.55
N THR A 179 13.26 6.22 -16.36
CA THR A 179 14.01 6.98 -15.36
C THR A 179 13.96 6.25 -14.02
N VAL A 180 15.10 6.09 -13.36
CA VAL A 180 15.19 5.62 -11.98
C VAL A 180 15.11 6.81 -11.05
N VAL A 181 14.18 6.76 -10.09
CA VAL A 181 13.92 7.85 -9.16
C VAL A 181 13.92 7.38 -7.72
N GLU A 182 14.48 8.19 -6.84
CA GLU A 182 14.20 8.13 -5.42
C GLU A 182 12.97 8.95 -5.09
N LEU A 183 12.14 8.41 -4.21
CA LEU A 183 10.88 9.00 -3.78
C LEU A 183 10.88 9.16 -2.26
N PHE A 184 10.50 10.34 -1.81
CA PHE A 184 10.44 10.74 -0.40
C PHE A 184 8.99 11.10 -0.03
N PRO A 185 8.15 10.10 0.32
CA PRO A 185 6.75 10.36 0.67
C PRO A 185 6.65 11.05 2.04
N ILE A 186 6.23 12.31 2.04
CA ILE A 186 5.94 13.08 3.27
C ILE A 186 4.66 12.57 3.93
N THR A 187 3.71 12.15 3.13
CA THR A 187 2.47 11.49 3.56
C THR A 187 2.50 10.01 3.14
N GLY A 188 1.53 9.20 3.60
CA GLY A 188 1.44 7.77 3.28
C GLY A 188 0.02 7.35 2.93
N ARG A 189 -0.55 7.87 1.83
CA ARG A 189 -1.86 7.44 1.34
C ARG A 189 -1.74 6.15 0.53
N SER A 190 -2.81 5.37 0.48
CA SER A 190 -2.84 4.15 -0.35
C SER A 190 -2.51 4.49 -1.80
N HIS A 191 -1.65 3.70 -2.43
CA HIS A 191 -1.19 3.85 -3.81
C HIS A 191 -0.58 5.23 -4.15
N GLN A 192 -0.19 6.03 -3.14
CA GLN A 192 0.22 7.43 -3.33
C GLN A 192 1.30 7.58 -4.40
N LEU A 193 2.41 6.86 -4.29
CA LEU A 193 3.54 6.98 -5.21
C LEU A 193 3.16 6.57 -6.64
N ARG A 194 2.33 5.54 -6.77
CA ARG A 194 1.85 5.02 -8.05
C ARG A 194 1.00 6.05 -8.80
N ILE A 195 0.07 6.70 -8.09
CA ILE A 195 -0.80 7.72 -8.69
C ILE A 195 -0.02 8.99 -8.95
N HIS A 196 0.76 9.49 -7.99
CA HIS A 196 1.51 10.73 -8.14
C HIS A 196 2.40 10.70 -9.38
N LEU A 197 3.15 9.62 -9.59
CA LEU A 197 4.02 9.48 -10.76
C LEU A 197 3.20 9.34 -12.06
N LYS A 198 2.09 8.62 -12.04
CA LYS A 198 1.18 8.53 -13.19
C LYS A 198 0.61 9.91 -13.56
N GLU A 199 0.20 10.72 -12.58
CA GLU A 199 -0.42 12.02 -12.81
C GLU A 199 0.56 13.06 -13.40
N ILE A 200 1.85 12.89 -13.19
CA ILE A 200 2.88 13.73 -13.84
C ILE A 200 3.38 13.15 -15.18
N GLY A 201 2.71 12.09 -15.70
CA GLY A 201 3.02 11.49 -17.00
C GLY A 201 4.10 10.40 -16.98
N HIS A 202 4.58 9.99 -15.80
CA HIS A 202 5.65 9.01 -15.63
C HIS A 202 5.20 7.82 -14.78
N PRO A 203 4.25 6.97 -15.25
CA PRO A 203 3.80 5.81 -14.49
C PRO A 203 4.94 4.83 -14.22
N ILE A 204 4.88 4.14 -13.07
CA ILE A 204 5.87 3.14 -12.68
C ILE A 204 5.75 1.92 -13.60
N LEU A 205 6.87 1.36 -14.06
CA LEU A 205 6.89 0.16 -14.88
C LEU A 205 6.31 -1.03 -14.11
N GLY A 206 5.51 -1.86 -14.79
CA GLY A 206 4.83 -3.00 -14.19
C GLY A 206 3.65 -2.64 -13.28
N CYS A 207 3.12 -1.41 -13.36
CA CYS A 207 2.02 -0.96 -12.51
C CYS A 207 0.66 -1.38 -13.07
N ASP A 208 0.02 -2.38 -12.48
CA ASP A 208 -1.24 -3.00 -12.92
C ASP A 208 -2.46 -2.08 -12.93
N PHE A 209 -2.59 -1.16 -11.94
CA PHE A 209 -3.80 -0.36 -11.78
C PHE A 209 -3.79 0.98 -12.51
N TYR A 210 -2.61 1.54 -12.81
CA TYR A 210 -2.48 2.94 -13.21
C TYR A 210 -1.67 3.18 -14.47
N ALA A 211 -0.90 2.20 -14.93
CA ALA A 211 -0.10 2.34 -16.15
C ALA A 211 -0.88 1.92 -17.40
N PRO A 212 -0.58 2.49 -18.57
CA PRO A 212 -0.96 1.94 -19.86
C PRO A 212 -0.39 0.53 -20.06
N GLU A 213 -0.97 -0.24 -20.97
CA GLU A 213 -0.61 -1.64 -21.20
C GLU A 213 0.86 -1.83 -21.57
N GLU A 214 1.42 -0.97 -22.40
CA GLU A 214 2.83 -0.99 -22.77
C GLU A 214 3.78 -0.82 -21.58
N VAL A 215 3.43 0.07 -20.62
CA VAL A 215 4.22 0.31 -19.42
C VAL A 215 4.01 -0.81 -18.37
N LEU A 216 2.80 -1.38 -18.33
CA LEU A 216 2.53 -2.57 -17.51
C LEU A 216 3.39 -3.75 -17.98
N ASN A 217 3.42 -3.99 -19.29
CA ASN A 217 4.13 -5.12 -19.88
C ASN A 217 5.66 -4.92 -19.96
N ALA A 218 6.15 -3.70 -19.70
CA ALA A 218 7.60 -3.41 -19.67
C ALA A 218 8.32 -4.05 -18.47
N SER A 219 7.59 -4.60 -17.50
CA SER A 219 8.18 -5.34 -16.37
C SER A 219 7.23 -6.43 -15.86
N PRO A 220 7.75 -7.61 -15.48
CA PRO A 220 6.93 -8.70 -14.93
C PRO A 220 6.40 -8.41 -13.50
N ARG A 221 6.80 -7.28 -12.90
CA ARG A 221 6.37 -6.84 -11.57
C ARG A 221 6.38 -5.32 -11.46
N LEU A 222 5.66 -4.79 -10.47
CA LEU A 222 5.77 -3.38 -10.11
C LEU A 222 7.22 -3.03 -9.70
N LEU A 223 7.86 -2.11 -10.40
CA LEU A 223 9.20 -1.62 -10.09
C LEU A 223 9.15 -0.48 -9.06
N LEU A 224 8.63 -0.80 -7.87
CA LEU A 224 8.58 0.07 -6.69
C LEU A 224 9.09 -0.70 -5.46
N HIS A 225 10.09 -0.14 -4.78
CA HIS A 225 10.73 -0.76 -3.64
C HIS A 225 10.93 0.23 -2.49
N ALA A 226 10.50 -0.12 -1.28
CA ALA A 226 10.79 0.62 -0.05
C ALA A 226 12.23 0.35 0.37
N THR A 227 13.14 1.24 -0.01
CA THR A 227 14.58 1.02 0.11
C THR A 227 15.11 1.32 1.51
N SER A 228 14.55 2.32 2.19
CA SER A 228 15.03 2.71 3.51
C SER A 228 13.91 3.24 4.40
N ILE A 229 14.06 2.99 5.68
CA ILE A 229 13.27 3.59 6.75
C ILE A 229 14.17 4.04 7.89
N ALA A 230 13.94 5.26 8.41
CA ALA A 230 14.64 5.79 9.58
C ALA A 230 13.62 6.37 10.56
N PHE A 231 13.78 6.00 11.85
CA PHE A 231 12.88 6.38 12.93
C PHE A 231 13.60 6.29 14.28
N HIS A 232 12.97 6.74 15.37
CA HIS A 232 13.48 6.51 16.71
C HIS A 232 12.87 5.25 17.32
N HIS A 233 13.71 4.41 17.89
CA HIS A 233 13.23 3.20 18.58
C HIS A 233 12.21 3.56 19.66
N PRO A 234 10.98 3.00 19.64
CA PRO A 234 9.86 3.49 20.44
C PRO A 234 10.04 3.37 21.94
N ILE A 235 10.99 2.57 22.40
CA ILE A 235 11.28 2.36 23.84
C ILE A 235 12.60 3.04 24.22
N SER A 236 13.70 2.75 23.53
CA SER A 236 15.01 3.26 23.90
C SER A 236 15.31 4.67 23.40
N GLY A 237 14.55 5.16 22.39
CA GLY A 237 14.77 6.48 21.79
C GLY A 237 15.93 6.56 20.79
N HIS A 238 16.76 5.52 20.66
CA HIS A 238 17.87 5.53 19.71
C HIS A 238 17.38 5.59 18.27
N LYS A 239 18.10 6.31 17.42
CA LYS A 239 17.80 6.36 15.99
C LYS A 239 18.14 5.02 15.34
N LEU A 240 17.19 4.42 14.67
CA LEU A 240 17.35 3.23 13.84
C LEU A 240 17.20 3.61 12.37
N THR A 241 18.06 3.00 11.53
CA THR A 241 17.94 3.09 10.07
C THR A 241 18.14 1.70 9.51
N ALA A 242 17.23 1.29 8.64
CA ALA A 242 17.32 0.01 7.93
C ALA A 242 17.26 0.22 6.43
N HIS A 243 17.99 -0.61 5.69
CA HIS A 243 18.06 -0.59 4.24
C HIS A 243 17.79 -1.96 3.65
N SER A 244 17.06 -1.97 2.52
CA SER A 244 16.94 -3.11 1.62
C SER A 244 17.33 -2.64 0.22
N PRO A 245 18.35 -3.25 -0.42
CA PRO A 245 18.78 -2.85 -1.77
C PRO A 245 17.68 -3.09 -2.80
N PRO A 246 17.37 -2.11 -3.68
CA PRO A 246 16.33 -2.24 -4.70
C PRO A 246 16.83 -3.01 -5.93
N ARG A 247 17.32 -4.23 -5.75
CA ARG A 247 17.93 -5.06 -6.81
C ARG A 247 17.03 -5.24 -8.01
N CYS A 248 15.71 -5.36 -7.79
CA CYS A 248 14.75 -5.50 -8.88
C CYS A 248 14.60 -4.25 -9.76
N ILE A 249 15.03 -3.09 -9.30
CA ILE A 249 14.95 -1.83 -10.04
C ILE A 249 16.12 -1.68 -11.01
N TYR A 250 17.30 -2.18 -10.62
CA TYR A 250 18.53 -2.10 -11.39
C TYR A 250 18.82 -3.37 -12.22
N ALA A 251 18.07 -4.46 -12.01
CA ALA A 251 18.20 -5.67 -12.80
C ALA A 251 17.68 -5.41 -14.23
N GLY A 252 18.59 -5.36 -15.20
CA GLY A 252 18.26 -5.09 -16.62
C GLY A 252 18.89 -3.82 -17.17
N ALA A 253 19.79 -3.18 -16.40
CA ALA A 253 20.73 -2.18 -16.93
C ALA A 253 22.02 -2.86 -17.38
#